data_bc86c0a93e8d5f68335c98cd0e7635e1
#
_entry.id   bc86c0a93e8d5f68335c98cd0e7635e1
#
_cell.length_a   1.000
_cell.length_b   1.000
_cell.length_c   1.000
_cell.angle_alpha   90.00
_cell.angle_beta   90.00
_cell.angle_gamma   90.00
#
_symmetry.space_group_name_H-M   'P 1'
#
loop_
_entity.id
_entity.type
_entity.pdbx_description
1 polymer ?
#
loop_
_entity_poly.entity_id
_entity_poly.type
_entity_poly.pdbx_seq_one_letter_code
_entity_poly.pdbx_strand_id
1 'polypeptide(L)'
;SIFNIPKKIARIRSQDYLNPKFTKVYNKENLPIDVIISPEIEIAKSIQRKLEAPGALDSVPFADNKIRLLEILIKDNCKSINIKFNELTKKYPKLEANIIGINRDDKFFIPKKTDSVKKDDKIYILINSSQMSETLEAFSHSEKISKKILIIGGGNIGFNLAKNIEETLETVRVKIVEKNKQRAEYLANELNDTIIINGDGLDEEVLTE
;
A
#
# COMPACT_ATOMS: atom_id res chain seq x y z
N SER A 1 -14.64 -10.89 30.90
CA SER A 1 -15.18 -12.00 30.08
C SER A 1 -15.38 -13.21 30.97
N ILE A 2 -16.46 -13.95 30.73
CA ILE A 2 -16.81 -15.18 31.47
C ILE A 2 -15.77 -16.29 31.20
N PHE A 3 -15.08 -16.21 30.08
CA PHE A 3 -14.06 -17.18 29.69
C PHE A 3 -12.67 -16.54 29.71
N ASN A 4 -11.68 -17.28 30.21
CA ASN A 4 -10.28 -16.84 30.20
C ASN A 4 -9.68 -17.07 28.80
N ILE A 5 -9.94 -16.14 27.88
CA ILE A 5 -9.43 -16.17 26.50
C ILE A 5 -8.11 -15.38 26.46
N PRO A 6 -6.98 -16.02 26.08
CA PRO A 6 -5.66 -15.38 26.13
C PRO A 6 -5.52 -14.17 25.18
N LYS A 7 -6.22 -14.17 24.04
CA LYS A 7 -6.17 -13.09 23.04
C LYS A 7 -7.54 -12.86 22.42
N LYS A 8 -8.01 -11.63 22.44
CA LYS A 8 -9.31 -11.21 21.91
C LYS A 8 -9.10 -10.29 20.72
N ILE A 9 -9.66 -10.68 19.58
CA ILE A 9 -9.59 -9.91 18.34
C ILE A 9 -11.02 -9.54 17.95
N ALA A 10 -11.25 -8.27 17.61
CA ALA A 10 -12.53 -7.79 17.12
C ALA A 10 -12.38 -7.09 15.78
N ARG A 11 -13.32 -7.39 14.90
CA ARG A 11 -13.53 -6.62 13.67
C ARG A 11 -14.56 -5.53 13.94
N ILE A 12 -14.18 -4.27 13.78
CA ILE A 12 -15.03 -3.12 14.06
C ILE A 12 -15.07 -2.21 12.83
N ARG A 13 -16.28 -1.79 12.43
CA ARG A 13 -16.48 -0.87 11.31
C ARG A 13 -16.48 0.60 11.72
N SER A 14 -17.00 0.91 12.94
CA SER A 14 -16.99 2.29 13.42
C SER A 14 -15.57 2.74 13.73
N GLN A 15 -15.19 3.87 13.15
CA GLN A 15 -13.88 4.50 13.35
C GLN A 15 -13.74 5.10 14.76
N ASP A 16 -14.85 5.32 15.49
CA ASP A 16 -14.87 5.92 16.84
C ASP A 16 -14.05 5.11 17.84
N TYR A 17 -14.06 3.78 17.71
CA TYR A 17 -13.27 2.87 18.57
C TYR A 17 -11.75 3.02 18.40
N LEU A 18 -11.31 3.58 17.29
CA LEU A 18 -9.89 3.82 16.96
C LEU A 18 -9.52 5.31 17.10
N ASN A 19 -10.50 6.18 17.35
CA ASN A 19 -10.27 7.61 17.46
C ASN A 19 -9.57 7.95 18.79
N PRO A 20 -8.40 8.63 18.77
CA PRO A 20 -7.68 9.04 19.97
C PRO A 20 -8.53 9.86 20.97
N LYS A 21 -9.53 10.60 20.49
CA LYS A 21 -10.44 11.39 21.33
C LYS A 21 -11.24 10.51 22.31
N PHE A 22 -11.48 9.25 21.98
CA PHE A 22 -12.27 8.32 22.77
C PHE A 22 -11.44 7.25 23.50
N THR A 23 -10.10 7.37 23.52
CA THR A 23 -9.19 6.41 24.15
C THR A 23 -9.52 6.15 25.63
N LYS A 24 -10.04 7.16 26.36
CA LYS A 24 -10.47 7.01 27.75
C LYS A 24 -11.71 6.11 27.91
N VAL A 25 -12.59 6.09 26.90
CA VAL A 25 -13.82 5.29 26.89
C VAL A 25 -13.53 3.87 26.39
N TYR A 26 -12.69 3.75 25.38
CA TYR A 26 -12.37 2.49 24.70
C TYR A 26 -10.99 1.95 25.10
N ASN A 27 -10.65 2.05 26.39
CA ASN A 27 -9.44 1.47 26.95
C ASN A 27 -9.63 -0.05 27.23
N LYS A 28 -8.53 -0.74 27.58
CA LYS A 28 -8.57 -2.19 27.86
C LYS A 28 -9.44 -2.58 29.06
N GLU A 29 -9.73 -1.65 29.97
CA GLU A 29 -10.58 -1.90 31.14
C GLU A 29 -12.06 -1.95 30.74
N ASN A 30 -12.48 -1.01 29.90
CA ASN A 30 -13.86 -0.89 29.42
C ASN A 30 -14.14 -1.79 28.22
N LEU A 31 -13.14 -1.96 27.34
CA LEU A 31 -13.22 -2.78 26.13
C LEU A 31 -12.04 -3.77 26.12
N PRO A 32 -12.19 -4.94 26.73
CA PRO A 32 -11.09 -5.91 26.87
C PRO A 32 -10.82 -6.64 25.54
N ILE A 33 -10.46 -5.88 24.50
CA ILE A 33 -10.05 -6.36 23.17
C ILE A 33 -8.56 -6.08 23.01
N ASP A 34 -7.80 -7.09 22.58
CA ASP A 34 -6.36 -6.96 22.39
C ASP A 34 -6.00 -6.39 21.01
N VAL A 35 -6.81 -6.72 20.00
CA VAL A 35 -6.60 -6.27 18.62
C VAL A 35 -7.92 -5.88 17.99
N ILE A 36 -7.99 -4.65 17.50
CA ILE A 36 -9.12 -4.16 16.71
C ILE A 36 -8.70 -4.13 15.23
N ILE A 37 -9.48 -4.77 14.38
CA ILE A 37 -9.28 -4.77 12.94
C ILE A 37 -10.40 -3.95 12.30
N SER A 38 -10.02 -2.89 11.58
CA SER A 38 -10.90 -2.13 10.67
C SER A 38 -10.55 -2.50 9.23
N PRO A 39 -11.43 -3.24 8.52
CA PRO A 39 -11.18 -3.60 7.13
C PRO A 39 -10.98 -2.38 6.23
N GLU A 40 -11.70 -1.30 6.51
CA GLU A 40 -11.65 -0.06 5.75
C GLU A 40 -10.25 0.59 5.82
N ILE A 41 -9.63 0.59 7.01
CA ILE A 41 -8.27 1.08 7.21
C ILE A 41 -7.26 0.16 6.52
N GLU A 42 -7.42 -1.15 6.64
CA GLU A 42 -6.48 -2.09 6.02
C GLU A 42 -6.55 -2.06 4.49
N ILE A 43 -7.75 -1.87 3.91
CA ILE A 43 -7.92 -1.65 2.46
C ILE A 43 -7.23 -0.33 2.04
N ALA A 44 -7.46 0.77 2.77
CA ALA A 44 -6.81 2.04 2.48
C ALA A 44 -5.28 1.92 2.50
N LYS A 45 -4.71 1.26 3.50
CA LYS A 45 -3.26 0.98 3.59
C LYS A 45 -2.78 0.10 2.42
N SER A 46 -3.57 -0.90 2.01
CA SER A 46 -3.20 -1.76 0.89
C SER A 46 -3.16 -0.99 -0.43
N ILE A 47 -4.13 -0.09 -0.67
CA ILE A 47 -4.13 0.79 -1.85
C ILE A 47 -2.93 1.74 -1.79
N GLN A 48 -2.67 2.38 -0.65
CA GLN A 48 -1.52 3.26 -0.46
C GLN A 48 -0.20 2.56 -0.81
N ARG A 49 0.03 1.34 -0.30
CA ARG A 49 1.25 0.57 -0.61
C ARG A 49 1.45 0.34 -2.11
N LYS A 50 0.36 0.13 -2.86
CA LYS A 50 0.42 0.01 -4.32
C LYS A 50 0.76 1.34 -5.01
N LEU A 51 0.28 2.45 -4.47
CA LEU A 51 0.63 3.78 -4.98
C LEU A 51 2.10 4.13 -4.71
N GLU A 52 2.65 3.70 -3.57
CA GLU A 52 4.05 3.92 -3.20
C GLU A 52 5.04 3.08 -4.03
N ALA A 53 4.61 1.92 -4.54
CA ALA A 53 5.45 1.00 -5.31
C ALA A 53 4.84 0.72 -6.70
N PRO A 54 4.73 1.73 -7.58
CA PRO A 54 4.15 1.56 -8.90
C PRO A 54 5.02 0.60 -9.72
N GLY A 55 4.36 -0.40 -10.33
CA GLY A 55 5.05 -1.49 -11.05
C GLY A 55 5.23 -2.77 -10.22
N ALA A 56 5.19 -2.72 -8.90
CA ALA A 56 5.07 -3.92 -8.08
C ALA A 56 3.61 -4.43 -8.05
N LEU A 57 3.43 -5.74 -7.98
CA LEU A 57 2.12 -6.36 -7.75
C LEU A 57 1.65 -6.15 -6.31
N ASP A 58 2.60 -6.26 -5.37
CA ASP A 58 2.38 -5.97 -3.95
C ASP A 58 3.66 -5.47 -3.27
N SER A 59 3.50 -4.77 -2.15
CA SER A 59 4.59 -4.22 -1.34
C SER A 59 4.22 -4.33 0.14
N VAL A 60 4.95 -5.15 0.90
CA VAL A 60 4.70 -5.37 2.33
C VAL A 60 5.85 -4.79 3.14
N PRO A 61 5.59 -3.82 4.03
CA PRO A 61 6.61 -3.23 4.88
C PRO A 61 6.94 -4.12 6.09
N PHE A 62 8.21 -4.13 6.49
CA PHE A 62 8.74 -4.75 7.70
C PHE A 62 9.66 -3.79 8.44
N ALA A 63 9.91 -4.06 9.73
CA ALA A 63 10.86 -3.32 10.57
C ALA A 63 10.64 -1.80 10.51
N ASP A 64 9.43 -1.34 10.82
CA ASP A 64 9.05 0.08 10.76
C ASP A 64 9.34 0.72 9.40
N ASN A 65 8.99 0.00 8.34
CA ASN A 65 9.18 0.41 6.94
C ASN A 65 10.66 0.56 6.49
N LYS A 66 11.62 0.00 7.23
CA LYS A 66 13.04 -0.03 6.82
C LYS A 66 13.31 -1.05 5.72
N ILE A 67 12.56 -2.15 5.74
CA ILE A 67 12.66 -3.25 4.77
C ILE A 67 11.30 -3.43 4.12
N ARG A 68 11.29 -3.72 2.83
CA ARG A 68 10.07 -4.10 2.09
C ARG A 68 10.25 -5.42 1.36
N LEU A 69 9.19 -6.22 1.38
CA LEU A 69 9.02 -7.34 0.47
C LEU A 69 8.21 -6.85 -0.73
N LEU A 70 8.80 -6.90 -1.90
CA LEU A 70 8.12 -6.60 -3.16
C LEU A 70 7.76 -7.90 -3.88
N GLU A 71 6.55 -7.96 -4.43
CA GLU A 71 6.17 -8.93 -5.45
C GLU A 71 6.21 -8.24 -6.82
N ILE A 72 7.03 -8.73 -7.74
CA ILE A 72 7.24 -8.13 -9.06
C ILE A 72 6.97 -9.16 -10.14
N LEU A 73 6.18 -8.78 -11.16
CA LEU A 73 6.00 -9.57 -12.37
C LEU A 73 7.10 -9.26 -13.38
N ILE A 74 7.79 -10.27 -13.87
CA ILE A 74 8.80 -10.12 -14.91
C ILE A 74 8.11 -10.04 -16.27
N LYS A 75 8.07 -8.81 -16.82
CA LYS A 75 7.54 -8.54 -18.16
C LYS A 75 8.57 -8.92 -19.23
N ASP A 76 8.14 -9.11 -20.47
CA ASP A 76 9.00 -9.46 -21.62
C ASP A 76 10.08 -8.43 -21.95
N ASN A 77 9.86 -7.16 -21.63
CA ASN A 77 10.85 -6.08 -21.81
C ASN A 77 11.88 -5.98 -20.66
N CYS A 78 11.86 -6.90 -19.70
CA CYS A 78 12.77 -6.84 -18.56
C CYS A 78 14.23 -7.11 -18.96
N LYS A 79 15.10 -6.14 -18.71
CA LYS A 79 16.54 -6.21 -19.04
C LYS A 79 17.32 -7.23 -18.22
N SER A 80 16.73 -7.77 -17.17
CA SER A 80 17.34 -8.76 -16.26
C SER A 80 16.94 -10.21 -16.59
N ILE A 81 16.14 -10.45 -17.63
CA ILE A 81 15.78 -11.81 -18.08
C ILE A 81 17.05 -12.57 -18.48
N ASN A 82 17.12 -13.85 -18.05
CA ASN A 82 18.20 -14.79 -18.32
C ASN A 82 19.58 -14.36 -17.78
N ILE A 83 19.68 -13.27 -17.01
CA ILE A 83 20.91 -12.92 -16.30
C ILE A 83 20.94 -13.71 -14.99
N LYS A 84 22.01 -14.44 -14.72
CA LYS A 84 22.18 -15.18 -13.47
C LYS A 84 22.26 -14.22 -12.28
N PHE A 85 21.73 -14.62 -11.12
CA PHE A 85 21.71 -13.74 -9.95
C PHE A 85 23.11 -13.31 -9.47
N ASN A 86 24.12 -14.17 -9.59
CA ASN A 86 25.50 -13.81 -9.28
C ASN A 86 26.07 -12.74 -10.23
N GLU A 87 25.58 -12.65 -11.46
CA GLU A 87 25.95 -11.62 -12.44
C GLU A 87 25.12 -10.35 -12.20
N LEU A 88 23.85 -10.50 -11.85
CA LEU A 88 22.98 -9.39 -11.49
C LEU A 88 23.52 -8.60 -10.29
N THR A 89 24.01 -9.31 -9.26
CA THR A 89 24.67 -8.68 -8.09
C THR A 89 25.93 -7.90 -8.49
N LYS A 90 26.69 -8.36 -9.48
CA LYS A 90 27.86 -7.62 -10.01
C LYS A 90 27.45 -6.39 -10.81
N LYS A 91 26.34 -6.48 -11.54
CA LYS A 91 25.79 -5.37 -12.34
C LYS A 91 25.21 -4.25 -11.45
N TYR A 92 24.66 -4.60 -10.30
CA TYR A 92 24.05 -3.66 -9.34
C TYR A 92 24.70 -3.82 -7.94
N PRO A 93 25.99 -3.49 -7.78
CA PRO A 93 26.75 -3.81 -6.56
C PRO A 93 26.30 -3.03 -5.31
N LYS A 94 25.60 -1.92 -5.50
CA LYS A 94 25.08 -1.08 -4.40
C LYS A 94 23.64 -1.40 -4.03
N LEU A 95 22.99 -2.29 -4.77
CA LEU A 95 21.59 -2.63 -4.53
C LEU A 95 21.48 -3.63 -3.38
N GLU A 96 20.93 -3.18 -2.26
CA GLU A 96 20.64 -4.02 -1.09
C GLU A 96 19.30 -4.75 -1.30
N ALA A 97 19.31 -5.71 -2.21
CA ALA A 97 18.15 -6.48 -2.59
C ALA A 97 18.45 -7.97 -2.59
N ASN A 98 17.54 -8.77 -2.06
CA ASN A 98 17.67 -10.23 -2.02
C ASN A 98 16.40 -10.90 -2.55
N ILE A 99 16.52 -11.65 -3.64
CA ILE A 99 15.42 -12.44 -4.18
C ILE A 99 15.25 -13.69 -3.32
N ILE A 100 14.14 -13.75 -2.59
CA ILE A 100 13.86 -14.82 -1.63
C ILE A 100 12.97 -15.92 -2.19
N GLY A 101 12.30 -15.68 -3.31
CA GLY A 101 11.42 -16.64 -3.94
C GLY A 101 11.07 -16.28 -5.38
N ILE A 102 10.73 -17.29 -6.14
CA ILE A 102 10.20 -17.18 -7.50
C ILE A 102 8.99 -18.10 -7.61
N ASN A 103 7.90 -17.55 -8.14
CA ASN A 103 6.77 -18.36 -8.61
C ASN A 103 6.81 -18.39 -10.14
N ARG A 104 7.05 -19.58 -10.69
CA ARG A 104 7.11 -19.86 -12.12
C ARG A 104 6.15 -21.01 -12.44
N ASP A 105 5.23 -20.81 -13.36
CA ASP A 105 4.22 -21.81 -13.74
C ASP A 105 3.49 -22.41 -12.52
N ASP A 106 3.05 -21.51 -11.62
CA ASP A 106 2.38 -21.80 -10.33
C ASP A 106 3.21 -22.66 -9.35
N LYS A 107 4.53 -22.77 -9.58
CA LYS A 107 5.46 -23.46 -8.68
C LYS A 107 6.35 -22.45 -7.99
N PHE A 108 6.27 -22.40 -6.66
CA PHE A 108 7.15 -21.59 -5.83
C PHE A 108 8.44 -22.32 -5.49
N PHE A 109 9.58 -21.65 -5.64
CA PHE A 109 10.90 -22.16 -5.22
C PHE A 109 11.81 -21.05 -4.75
N ILE A 110 12.81 -21.42 -3.92
CA ILE A 110 13.87 -20.52 -3.47
C ILE A 110 15.01 -20.58 -4.51
N PRO A 111 15.36 -19.45 -5.13
CA PRO A 111 16.35 -19.45 -6.20
C PRO A 111 17.78 -19.61 -5.68
N LYS A 112 18.63 -20.22 -6.50
CA LYS A 112 20.08 -20.31 -6.31
C LYS A 112 20.77 -19.17 -7.03
N LYS A 113 22.02 -18.87 -6.67
CA LYS A 113 22.85 -17.84 -7.33
C LYS A 113 23.07 -18.05 -8.82
N THR A 114 22.91 -19.30 -9.30
CA THR A 114 23.03 -19.70 -10.71
C THR A 114 21.73 -19.59 -11.49
N ASP A 115 20.60 -19.38 -10.80
CA ASP A 115 19.32 -19.21 -11.44
C ASP A 115 19.18 -17.81 -12.03
N SER A 116 18.17 -17.64 -12.87
CA SER A 116 17.82 -16.37 -13.50
C SER A 116 16.30 -16.22 -13.55
N VAL A 117 15.85 -14.97 -13.66
CA VAL A 117 14.43 -14.68 -13.92
C VAL A 117 14.08 -14.97 -15.37
N LYS A 118 12.83 -15.38 -15.60
CA LYS A 118 12.23 -15.58 -16.92
C LYS A 118 10.99 -14.69 -17.05
N LYS A 119 10.54 -14.51 -18.28
CA LYS A 119 9.26 -13.87 -18.55
C LYS A 119 8.14 -14.58 -17.76
N ASP A 120 7.19 -13.80 -17.28
CA ASP A 120 6.01 -14.22 -16.50
C ASP A 120 6.30 -14.78 -15.10
N ASP A 121 7.59 -14.80 -14.67
CA ASP A 121 7.92 -15.10 -13.28
C ASP A 121 7.33 -14.02 -12.36
N LYS A 122 6.76 -14.43 -11.23
CA LYS A 122 6.54 -13.54 -10.08
C LYS A 122 7.69 -13.73 -9.10
N ILE A 123 8.44 -12.68 -8.87
CA ILE A 123 9.59 -12.71 -7.96
C ILE A 123 9.28 -11.98 -6.67
N TYR A 124 9.79 -12.53 -5.58
CA TYR A 124 9.67 -11.98 -4.24
C TYR A 124 11.04 -11.48 -3.79
N ILE A 125 11.16 -10.16 -3.58
CA ILE A 125 12.43 -9.50 -3.28
C ILE A 125 12.33 -8.76 -1.96
N LEU A 126 13.25 -9.02 -1.03
CA LEU A 126 13.49 -8.18 0.14
C LEU A 126 14.46 -7.07 -0.23
N ILE A 127 14.09 -5.84 0.09
CA ILE A 127 14.87 -4.65 -0.22
C ILE A 127 14.99 -3.72 0.99
N ASN A 128 16.02 -2.88 0.99
CA ASN A 128 15.99 -1.64 1.76
C ASN A 128 14.95 -0.69 1.15
N SER A 129 14.04 -0.14 1.97
CA SER A 129 12.92 0.68 1.49
C SER A 129 13.38 1.92 0.73
N SER A 130 14.56 2.47 1.05
CA SER A 130 15.15 3.61 0.33
C SER A 130 15.58 3.29 -1.10
N GLN A 131 15.72 2.01 -1.44
CA GLN A 131 16.18 1.54 -2.76
C GLN A 131 15.05 0.93 -3.61
N MET A 132 13.81 1.27 -3.29
CA MET A 132 12.65 0.73 -4.01
C MET A 132 12.67 1.09 -5.50
N SER A 133 12.93 2.36 -5.82
CA SER A 133 12.96 2.84 -7.21
C SER A 133 14.06 2.15 -8.03
N GLU A 134 15.27 2.05 -7.46
CA GLU A 134 16.40 1.38 -8.10
C GLU A 134 16.15 -0.11 -8.33
N THR A 135 15.48 -0.76 -7.34
CA THR A 135 15.12 -2.17 -7.47
C THR A 135 14.10 -2.38 -8.58
N LEU A 136 13.03 -1.59 -8.59
CA LEU A 136 12.01 -1.66 -9.65
C LEU A 136 12.61 -1.39 -11.03
N GLU A 137 13.50 -0.41 -11.17
CA GLU A 137 14.19 -0.10 -12.40
C GLU A 137 15.11 -1.24 -12.87
N ALA A 138 15.80 -1.93 -11.95
CA ALA A 138 16.63 -3.09 -12.28
C ALA A 138 15.82 -4.23 -12.94
N PHE A 139 14.53 -4.30 -12.66
CA PHE A 139 13.58 -5.24 -13.28
C PHE A 139 12.69 -4.59 -14.35
N SER A 140 13.11 -3.40 -14.85
CA SER A 140 12.46 -2.65 -15.94
C SER A 140 11.04 -2.17 -15.61
N HIS A 141 10.78 -1.91 -14.33
CA HIS A 141 9.64 -1.18 -13.86
C HIS A 141 10.06 0.27 -13.57
N SER A 142 9.72 1.19 -14.46
CA SER A 142 10.06 2.61 -14.38
C SER A 142 8.82 3.50 -14.21
N GLU A 143 7.73 2.91 -13.78
CA GLU A 143 6.49 3.61 -13.49
C GLU A 143 6.74 4.61 -12.34
N LYS A 144 6.30 5.86 -12.54
CA LYS A 144 6.45 6.92 -11.54
C LYS A 144 5.20 6.97 -10.65
N ILE A 145 5.40 7.37 -9.40
CA ILE A 145 4.28 7.67 -8.49
C ILE A 145 3.42 8.76 -9.13
N SER A 146 2.12 8.51 -9.22
CA SER A 146 1.16 9.48 -9.74
C SER A 146 1.11 10.71 -8.82
N LYS A 147 1.30 11.90 -9.41
CA LYS A 147 1.25 13.16 -8.66
C LYS A 147 -0.15 13.65 -8.35
N LYS A 148 -1.16 13.11 -9.03
CA LYS A 148 -2.57 13.46 -8.87
C LYS A 148 -3.40 12.18 -8.73
N ILE A 149 -4.25 12.15 -7.73
CA ILE A 149 -5.13 11.02 -7.44
C ILE A 149 -6.55 11.56 -7.29
N LEU A 150 -7.47 10.94 -8.01
CA LEU A 150 -8.90 11.17 -7.86
C LEU A 150 -9.53 9.98 -7.14
N ILE A 151 -10.21 10.25 -6.04
CA ILE A 151 -10.96 9.26 -5.27
C ILE A 151 -12.45 9.52 -5.49
N ILE A 152 -13.18 8.54 -5.99
CA ILE A 152 -14.63 8.63 -6.13
C ILE A 152 -15.26 7.94 -4.91
N GLY A 153 -15.91 8.75 -4.08
CA GLY A 153 -16.50 8.32 -2.82
C GLY A 153 -15.66 8.63 -1.59
N GLY A 154 -16.18 9.51 -0.74
CA GLY A 154 -15.58 9.94 0.53
C GLY A 154 -15.98 9.09 1.73
N GLY A 155 -16.34 7.83 1.52
CA GLY A 155 -16.61 6.87 2.60
C GLY A 155 -15.38 6.61 3.48
N ASN A 156 -15.46 5.62 4.37
CA ASN A 156 -14.36 5.34 5.31
C ASN A 156 -13.06 4.95 4.59
N ILE A 157 -13.14 4.21 3.48
CA ILE A 157 -11.95 3.82 2.72
C ILE A 157 -11.33 5.07 2.05
N GLY A 158 -12.13 5.87 1.32
CA GLY A 158 -11.66 7.07 0.62
C GLY A 158 -11.06 8.09 1.58
N PHE A 159 -11.71 8.32 2.71
CA PHE A 159 -11.21 9.19 3.77
C PHE A 159 -9.86 8.73 4.32
N ASN A 160 -9.75 7.46 4.76
CA ASN A 160 -8.50 6.94 5.31
C ASN A 160 -7.38 6.91 4.26
N LEU A 161 -7.71 6.61 3.00
CA LEU A 161 -6.73 6.64 1.92
C LEU A 161 -6.19 8.05 1.69
N ALA A 162 -7.07 9.05 1.58
CA ALA A 162 -6.67 10.44 1.41
C ALA A 162 -5.81 10.92 2.58
N LYS A 163 -6.23 10.66 3.82
CA LYS A 163 -5.48 11.00 5.03
C LYS A 163 -4.10 10.37 5.06
N ASN A 164 -3.99 9.08 4.76
CA ASN A 164 -2.70 8.38 4.69
C ASN A 164 -1.78 8.99 3.62
N ILE A 165 -2.34 9.38 2.45
CA ILE A 165 -1.57 10.01 1.38
C ILE A 165 -1.06 11.39 1.81
N GLU A 166 -1.89 12.22 2.46
CA GLU A 166 -1.46 13.51 3.01
C GLU A 166 -0.29 13.36 4.01
N GLU A 167 -0.34 12.33 4.86
CA GLU A 167 0.67 12.08 5.88
C GLU A 167 1.99 11.53 5.33
N THR A 168 1.98 10.85 4.16
CA THR A 168 3.15 10.07 3.71
C THR A 168 3.67 10.42 2.32
N LEU A 169 2.86 11.05 1.49
CA LEU A 169 3.18 11.36 0.08
C LEU A 169 3.00 12.85 -0.22
N GLU A 170 3.80 13.71 0.39
CA GLU A 170 3.71 15.19 0.35
C GLU A 170 3.61 15.78 -1.07
N THR A 171 4.16 15.08 -2.09
CA THR A 171 4.16 15.54 -3.49
C THR A 171 2.91 15.12 -4.26
N VAL A 172 2.03 14.31 -3.65
CA VAL A 172 0.81 13.80 -4.29
C VAL A 172 -0.36 14.70 -3.92
N ARG A 173 -1.14 15.10 -4.92
CA ARG A 173 -2.37 15.89 -4.75
C ARG A 173 -3.58 14.96 -4.87
N VAL A 174 -4.45 15.02 -3.89
CA VAL A 174 -5.66 14.19 -3.84
C VAL A 174 -6.90 15.07 -4.06
N LYS A 175 -7.82 14.58 -4.87
CA LYS A 175 -9.19 15.09 -4.96
C LYS A 175 -10.14 13.97 -4.55
N ILE A 176 -11.21 14.31 -3.80
CA ILE A 176 -12.32 13.39 -3.49
C ILE A 176 -13.60 13.97 -4.08
N VAL A 177 -14.30 13.17 -4.86
CA VAL A 177 -15.67 13.46 -5.27
C VAL A 177 -16.63 12.71 -4.35
N GLU A 178 -17.51 13.45 -3.64
CA GLU A 178 -18.47 12.89 -2.69
C GLU A 178 -19.86 13.45 -2.96
N LYS A 179 -20.83 12.56 -3.18
CA LYS A 179 -22.21 12.95 -3.54
C LYS A 179 -23.00 13.49 -2.35
N ASN A 180 -22.77 12.96 -1.16
CA ASN A 180 -23.46 13.40 0.06
C ASN A 180 -22.83 14.69 0.58
N LYS A 181 -23.62 15.79 0.58
CA LYS A 181 -23.16 17.10 1.01
C LYS A 181 -22.63 17.13 2.44
N GLN A 182 -23.33 16.52 3.40
CA GLN A 182 -22.89 16.51 4.80
C GLN A 182 -21.57 15.75 4.96
N ARG A 183 -21.39 14.68 4.19
CA ARG A 183 -20.13 13.92 4.19
C ARG A 183 -19.00 14.73 3.55
N ALA A 184 -19.27 15.43 2.44
CA ALA A 184 -18.29 16.31 1.80
C ALA A 184 -17.82 17.43 2.76
N GLU A 185 -18.74 18.07 3.48
CA GLU A 185 -18.43 19.07 4.51
C GLU A 185 -17.57 18.46 5.65
N TYR A 186 -17.90 17.25 6.12
CA TYR A 186 -17.09 16.56 7.11
C TYR A 186 -15.66 16.31 6.62
N LEU A 187 -15.52 15.81 5.37
CA LEU A 187 -14.20 15.56 4.77
C LEU A 187 -13.36 16.82 4.65
N ALA A 188 -13.98 17.93 4.23
CA ALA A 188 -13.31 19.22 4.09
C ALA A 188 -12.81 19.77 5.44
N ASN A 189 -13.43 19.40 6.55
CA ASN A 189 -13.01 19.79 7.88
C ASN A 189 -11.90 18.89 8.48
N GLU A 190 -11.82 17.63 8.04
CA GLU A 190 -10.91 16.63 8.62
C GLU A 190 -9.64 16.40 7.78
N LEU A 191 -9.61 16.81 6.50
CA LEU A 191 -8.49 16.70 5.58
C LEU A 191 -7.90 18.10 5.32
N ASN A 192 -6.56 18.19 5.23
CA ASN A 192 -5.87 19.47 5.14
C ASN A 192 -5.50 19.85 3.69
N ASP A 193 -5.01 18.88 2.91
CA ASP A 193 -4.43 19.10 1.59
C ASP A 193 -5.28 18.50 0.46
N THR A 194 -6.34 17.75 0.80
CA THR A 194 -7.24 17.11 -0.16
C THR A 194 -8.33 18.05 -0.60
N ILE A 195 -8.53 18.17 -1.91
CA ILE A 195 -9.62 18.94 -2.49
C ILE A 195 -10.90 18.10 -2.47
N ILE A 196 -11.97 18.64 -1.88
CA ILE A 196 -13.27 17.98 -1.82
C ILE A 196 -14.22 18.62 -2.82
N ILE A 197 -14.77 17.80 -3.70
CA ILE A 197 -15.77 18.18 -4.68
C ILE A 197 -17.10 17.54 -4.28
N ASN A 198 -18.12 18.34 -4.00
CA ASN A 198 -19.46 17.82 -3.75
C ASN A 198 -20.21 17.64 -5.07
N GLY A 199 -20.32 16.40 -5.53
CA GLY A 199 -20.94 16.07 -6.81
C GLY A 199 -21.08 14.58 -7.04
N ASP A 200 -21.73 14.22 -8.14
CA ASP A 200 -21.82 12.82 -8.57
C ASP A 200 -20.57 12.46 -9.39
N GLY A 201 -19.81 11.48 -8.94
CA GLY A 201 -18.61 11.00 -9.63
C GLY A 201 -18.88 10.28 -10.96
N LEU A 202 -20.14 10.13 -11.36
CA LEU A 202 -20.53 9.66 -12.68
C LEU A 202 -20.88 10.82 -13.62
N ASP A 203 -20.90 12.06 -13.14
CA ASP A 203 -21.15 13.25 -13.92
C ASP A 203 -19.86 13.73 -14.58
N GLU A 204 -19.88 13.84 -15.90
CA GLU A 204 -18.73 14.23 -16.71
C GLU A 204 -18.26 15.66 -16.39
N GLU A 205 -19.18 16.58 -16.08
CA GLU A 205 -18.84 17.96 -15.70
C GLU A 205 -18.05 17.99 -14.39
N VAL A 206 -18.45 17.18 -13.40
CA VAL A 206 -17.78 17.06 -12.10
C VAL A 206 -16.37 16.46 -12.23
N LEU A 207 -16.16 15.57 -13.21
CA LEU A 207 -14.85 14.94 -13.43
C LEU A 207 -13.85 15.83 -14.17
N THR A 208 -14.32 16.92 -14.78
CA THR A 208 -13.48 17.88 -15.54
C THR A 208 -12.98 19.05 -14.69
N GLU A 209 -13.54 19.26 -13.48
CA GLU A 209 -13.06 20.23 -12.49
C GLU A 209 -11.76 19.73 -11.80
#